data_5c0557fe27c16582e174d4af67255b17
#
_entry.id   5c0557fe27c16582e174d4af67255b17
#
_cell.length_a   1.000
_cell.length_b   1.000
_cell.length_c   1.000
_cell.angle_alpha   90.00
_cell.angle_beta   90.00
_cell.angle_gamma   90.00
#
_symmetry.space_group_name_H-M   'P 1'
#
loop_
_entity.id
_entity.type
_entity.pdbx_description
1 polymer ?
#
loop_
_entity_poly.entity_id
_entity_poly.type
_entity_poly.pdbx_seq_one_letter_code
_entity_poly.pdbx_strand_id
1 'polypeptide(L)'
;DINDNSKKWRILYNNKITEVNKESKDVETLLRMCAFDYYIKGTDNQFELTGYKGKISTLLDSFSERAREFSDNQIEGYRLKLLEFIDSIEKVSGKNKGVALASFFVAWNRLKEKPFITREKYDAIVGSDAYKETNNSGTSARSEIEKRIRCVYEQLSQNG
;
A
#
# COMPACT_ATOMS: atom_id res chain seq x y z
N ASP A 1 -9.02 4.59 -14.15
CA ASP A 1 -8.63 5.79 -14.24
C ASP A 1 -7.25 6.20 -13.67
N ILE A 2 -6.87 6.01 -12.36
CA ILE A 2 -5.51 6.28 -11.90
C ILE A 2 -4.49 5.42 -12.64
N ASN A 3 -4.78 4.15 -12.83
CA ASN A 3 -3.89 3.22 -13.54
C ASN A 3 -3.62 3.66 -14.98
N ASP A 4 -4.63 4.16 -15.66
CA ASP A 4 -4.53 4.53 -17.07
C ASP A 4 -4.03 5.95 -17.29
N ASN A 5 -4.35 6.88 -16.40
CA ASN A 5 -4.18 8.32 -16.62
C ASN A 5 -3.09 8.97 -15.78
N SER A 6 -2.63 8.33 -14.68
CA SER A 6 -1.58 8.89 -13.85
C SER A 6 -0.19 8.54 -14.37
N LYS A 7 0.50 9.52 -14.98
CA LYS A 7 1.90 9.36 -15.37
C LYS A 7 2.81 9.01 -14.20
N LYS A 8 2.58 9.63 -13.04
CA LYS A 8 3.36 9.37 -11.82
C LYS A 8 3.20 7.93 -11.34
N TRP A 9 1.97 7.40 -11.34
CA TRP A 9 1.73 6.00 -11.01
C TRP A 9 2.44 5.06 -11.97
N ARG A 10 2.38 5.33 -13.27
CA ARG A 10 3.07 4.53 -14.28
C ARG A 10 4.58 4.50 -14.07
N ILE A 11 5.18 5.65 -13.79
CA ILE A 11 6.62 5.75 -13.50
C ILE A 11 6.95 5.02 -12.19
N LEU A 12 6.14 5.21 -11.16
CA LEU A 12 6.33 4.58 -9.86
C LEU A 12 6.31 3.06 -9.97
N TYR A 13 5.37 2.50 -10.72
CA TYR A 13 5.14 1.05 -10.76
C TYR A 13 5.90 0.34 -11.89
N ASN A 14 5.76 0.81 -13.12
CA ASN A 14 6.19 0.05 -14.31
C ASN A 14 7.42 0.58 -15.03
N ASN A 15 7.90 1.76 -14.72
CA ASN A 15 8.94 2.47 -15.50
C ASN A 15 8.54 2.81 -16.95
N LYS A 16 7.34 2.50 -17.40
CA LYS A 16 6.85 2.73 -18.75
C LYS A 16 5.59 3.59 -18.69
N ILE A 17 5.60 4.70 -19.40
CA ILE A 17 4.49 5.65 -19.41
C ILE A 17 3.32 5.14 -20.27
N THR A 18 3.60 4.26 -21.23
CA THR A 18 2.67 3.90 -22.32
C THR A 18 2.12 2.48 -22.26
N GLU A 19 2.65 1.60 -21.41
CA GLU A 19 2.23 0.20 -21.37
C GLU A 19 1.51 -0.16 -20.08
N VAL A 20 0.34 -0.77 -20.19
CA VAL A 20 -0.36 -1.42 -19.09
C VAL A 20 0.34 -2.76 -18.79
N ASN A 21 0.48 -3.09 -17.53
CA ASN A 21 1.01 -4.39 -17.14
C ASN A 21 0.05 -5.50 -17.61
N LYS A 22 0.53 -6.42 -18.44
CA LYS A 22 -0.28 -7.50 -19.03
C LYS A 22 -0.92 -8.41 -17.98
N GLU A 23 -0.32 -8.53 -16.81
CA GLU A 23 -0.84 -9.33 -15.69
C GLU A 23 -1.72 -8.53 -14.73
N SER A 24 -2.01 -7.28 -15.05
CA SER A 24 -2.82 -6.37 -14.23
C SER A 24 -2.34 -6.22 -12.77
N LYS A 25 -1.07 -6.48 -12.51
CA LYS A 25 -0.47 -6.36 -11.16
C LYS A 25 -0.46 -4.92 -10.65
N ASP A 26 -0.41 -3.97 -11.56
CA ASP A 26 -0.52 -2.54 -11.25
C ASP A 26 -1.91 -2.19 -10.71
N VAL A 27 -2.97 -2.68 -11.36
CA VAL A 27 -4.36 -2.53 -10.90
C VAL A 27 -4.57 -3.26 -9.58
N GLU A 28 -4.10 -4.50 -9.47
CA GLU A 28 -4.17 -5.29 -8.23
C GLU A 28 -3.47 -4.57 -7.07
N THR A 29 -2.34 -3.92 -7.32
CA THR A 29 -1.62 -3.16 -6.30
C THR A 29 -2.45 -1.98 -5.79
N LEU A 30 -3.07 -1.20 -6.67
CA LEU A 30 -3.97 -0.11 -6.28
C LEU A 30 -5.16 -0.63 -5.47
N LEU A 31 -5.76 -1.73 -5.91
CA LEU A 31 -6.87 -2.36 -5.20
C LEU A 31 -6.43 -2.84 -3.81
N ARG A 32 -5.26 -3.45 -3.70
CA ARG A 32 -4.68 -3.91 -2.43
C ARG A 32 -4.42 -2.76 -1.47
N MET A 33 -3.90 -1.64 -1.96
CA MET A 33 -3.69 -0.42 -1.17
C MET A 33 -5.01 0.05 -0.55
N CYS A 34 -6.07 0.16 -1.34
CA CYS A 34 -7.39 0.57 -0.87
C CYS A 34 -8.01 -0.45 0.09
N ALA A 35 -7.95 -1.74 -0.22
CA ALA A 35 -8.50 -2.81 0.61
C ALA A 35 -7.83 -2.88 1.99
N PHE A 36 -6.51 -2.79 2.03
CA PHE A 36 -5.79 -2.77 3.31
C PHE A 36 -6.12 -1.51 4.12
N ASP A 37 -6.19 -0.35 3.49
CA ASP A 37 -6.57 0.88 4.18
C ASP A 37 -7.99 0.79 4.76
N TYR A 38 -8.91 0.16 4.05
CA TYR A 38 -10.29 -0.05 4.48
C TYR A 38 -10.41 -1.04 5.65
N TYR A 39 -9.71 -2.18 5.59
CA TYR A 39 -9.83 -3.26 6.59
C TYR A 39 -8.85 -3.15 7.76
N ILE A 40 -7.77 -2.38 7.65
CA ILE A 40 -6.87 -2.13 8.77
C ILE A 40 -7.53 -1.17 9.75
N LYS A 41 -7.64 -1.60 11.00
CA LYS A 41 -8.11 -0.80 12.12
C LYS A 41 -6.97 -0.53 13.09
N GLY A 42 -7.13 0.49 13.92
CA GLY A 42 -6.15 0.88 14.93
C GLY A 42 -5.32 2.09 14.51
N THR A 43 -4.61 2.62 15.50
CA THR A 43 -3.75 3.81 15.42
C THR A 43 -2.49 3.59 16.24
N ASP A 44 -1.52 4.48 16.07
CA ASP A 44 -0.32 4.52 16.93
C ASP A 44 0.40 3.17 17.02
N ASN A 45 0.71 2.56 15.89
CA ASN A 45 1.41 1.29 15.72
C ASN A 45 0.66 0.01 16.16
N GLN A 46 -0.59 0.13 16.53
CA GLN A 46 -1.44 -1.05 16.78
C GLN A 46 -2.39 -1.25 15.60
N PHE A 47 -1.99 -2.09 14.66
CA PHE A 47 -2.75 -2.35 13.44
C PHE A 47 -3.34 -3.75 13.45
N GLU A 48 -4.64 -3.84 13.17
CA GLU A 48 -5.38 -5.08 13.05
C GLU A 48 -6.05 -5.17 11.68
N LEU A 49 -5.73 -6.21 10.93
CA LEU A 49 -6.38 -6.51 9.66
C LEU A 49 -7.69 -7.27 9.91
N THR A 50 -8.80 -6.56 9.84
CA THR A 50 -10.14 -7.14 10.03
C THR A 50 -10.62 -7.88 8.78
N GLY A 51 -11.55 -8.82 8.93
CA GLY A 51 -12.19 -9.51 7.80
C GLY A 51 -11.27 -10.44 6.98
N TYR A 52 -10.02 -10.63 7.39
CA TYR A 52 -9.07 -11.47 6.66
C TYR A 52 -9.30 -12.97 6.92
N LYS A 53 -9.52 -13.72 5.86
CA LYS A 53 -9.80 -15.17 5.90
C LYS A 53 -8.65 -16.02 5.32
N GLY A 54 -7.42 -15.55 5.46
CA GLY A 54 -6.22 -16.29 5.08
C GLY A 54 -5.80 -16.18 3.62
N LYS A 55 -6.57 -15.49 2.78
CA LYS A 55 -6.23 -15.28 1.36
C LYS A 55 -6.44 -13.82 0.95
N ILE A 56 -5.44 -13.25 0.30
CA ILE A 56 -5.50 -11.87 -0.22
C ILE A 56 -6.61 -11.74 -1.28
N SER A 57 -6.72 -12.69 -2.20
CA SER A 57 -7.76 -12.67 -3.24
C SER A 57 -9.16 -12.53 -2.64
N THR A 58 -9.48 -13.31 -1.61
CA THR A 58 -10.78 -13.22 -0.91
C THR A 58 -11.00 -11.86 -0.26
N LEU A 59 -9.95 -11.24 0.30
CA LEU A 59 -10.04 -9.89 0.85
C LEU A 59 -10.31 -8.85 -0.24
N LEU A 60 -9.61 -8.95 -1.38
CA LEU A 60 -9.79 -8.05 -2.52
C LEU A 60 -11.19 -8.20 -3.14
N ASP A 61 -11.69 -9.42 -3.27
CA ASP A 61 -13.06 -9.68 -3.77
C ASP A 61 -14.09 -9.05 -2.83
N SER A 62 -13.96 -9.29 -1.52
CA SER A 62 -14.86 -8.69 -0.52
C SER A 62 -14.81 -7.16 -0.54
N PHE A 63 -13.64 -6.57 -0.71
CA PHE A 63 -13.50 -5.13 -0.84
C PHE A 63 -14.17 -4.61 -2.12
N SER A 64 -13.97 -5.30 -3.24
CA SER A 64 -14.55 -4.92 -4.53
C SER A 64 -16.09 -4.96 -4.49
N GLU A 65 -16.67 -5.95 -3.85
CA GLU A 65 -18.12 -6.03 -3.62
C GLU A 65 -18.60 -4.86 -2.76
N ARG A 66 -17.91 -4.58 -1.66
CA ARG A 66 -18.23 -3.46 -0.77
C ARG A 66 -18.12 -2.12 -1.48
N ALA A 67 -17.10 -1.95 -2.31
CA ALA A 67 -16.85 -0.71 -3.03
C ALA A 67 -17.94 -0.36 -4.06
N ARG A 68 -18.73 -1.32 -4.50
CA ARG A 68 -19.91 -1.06 -5.36
C ARG A 68 -20.99 -0.24 -4.65
N GLU A 69 -21.01 -0.28 -3.32
CA GLU A 69 -21.97 0.46 -2.49
C GLU A 69 -21.41 1.82 -2.02
N PHE A 70 -20.16 2.16 -2.39
CA PHE A 70 -19.58 3.42 -2.00
C PHE A 70 -20.26 4.60 -2.69
N SER A 71 -20.47 5.66 -1.92
CA SER A 71 -20.90 6.95 -2.47
C SER A 71 -19.79 7.58 -3.31
N ASP A 72 -20.15 8.51 -4.17
CA ASP A 72 -19.18 9.28 -4.97
C ASP A 72 -18.14 9.96 -4.09
N ASN A 73 -18.53 10.46 -2.91
CA ASN A 73 -17.61 11.06 -1.95
C ASN A 73 -16.60 10.06 -1.38
N GLN A 74 -17.01 8.83 -1.13
CA GLN A 74 -16.10 7.78 -0.66
C GLN A 74 -15.12 7.37 -1.75
N ILE A 75 -15.59 7.23 -2.99
CA ILE A 75 -14.74 6.93 -4.15
C ILE A 75 -13.73 8.07 -4.36
N GLU A 76 -14.18 9.31 -4.33
CA GLU A 76 -13.30 10.48 -4.46
C GLU A 76 -12.30 10.57 -3.31
N GLY A 77 -12.70 10.23 -2.09
CA GLY A 77 -11.82 10.14 -0.94
C GLY A 77 -10.65 9.16 -1.16
N TYR A 78 -10.91 7.98 -1.69
CA TYR A 78 -9.85 7.02 -2.05
C TYR A 78 -8.98 7.52 -3.20
N ARG A 79 -9.58 8.14 -4.20
CA ARG A 79 -8.85 8.74 -5.31
C ARG A 79 -7.84 9.79 -4.84
N LEU A 80 -8.26 10.69 -3.97
CA LEU A 80 -7.40 11.74 -3.41
C LEU A 80 -6.28 11.16 -2.53
N LYS A 81 -6.58 10.20 -1.67
CA LYS A 81 -5.56 9.51 -0.84
C LYS A 81 -4.49 8.85 -1.71
N LEU A 82 -4.91 8.14 -2.75
CA LEU A 82 -3.97 7.48 -3.67
C LEU A 82 -3.09 8.49 -4.40
N LEU A 83 -3.66 9.56 -4.94
CA LEU A 83 -2.90 10.59 -5.65
C LEU A 83 -1.93 11.32 -4.73
N GLU A 84 -2.35 11.66 -3.52
CA GLU A 84 -1.49 12.30 -2.51
C GLU A 84 -0.30 11.41 -2.13
N PHE A 85 -0.53 10.13 -1.93
CA PHE A 85 0.53 9.17 -1.66
C PHE A 85 1.49 9.00 -2.85
N ILE A 86 0.95 8.84 -4.06
CA ILE A 86 1.74 8.73 -5.29
C ILE A 86 2.62 9.97 -5.51
N ASP A 87 2.13 11.16 -5.15
CA ASP A 87 2.88 12.40 -5.22
C ASP A 87 3.96 12.52 -4.13
N SER A 88 3.84 11.75 -3.07
CA SER A 88 4.72 11.81 -1.88
C SER A 88 5.77 10.70 -1.84
N ILE A 89 5.90 9.89 -2.88
CA ILE A 89 6.88 8.81 -2.95
C ILE A 89 7.65 8.83 -4.26
N GLU A 90 8.97 8.65 -4.19
CA GLU A 90 9.80 8.46 -5.36
C GLU A 90 9.62 7.06 -5.95
N LYS A 91 10.06 6.91 -7.20
CA LYS A 91 10.05 5.64 -7.91
C LYS A 91 10.72 4.53 -7.13
N VAL A 92 9.99 3.44 -6.95
CA VAL A 92 10.46 2.24 -6.28
C VAL A 92 10.76 1.13 -7.28
N SER A 93 11.65 0.22 -6.89
CA SER A 93 12.03 -0.93 -7.69
C SER A 93 12.16 -2.17 -6.79
N GLY A 94 12.33 -3.33 -7.40
CA GLY A 94 12.57 -4.59 -6.69
C GLY A 94 11.39 -5.56 -6.73
N LYS A 95 11.64 -6.75 -6.20
CA LYS A 95 10.63 -7.80 -6.07
C LYS A 95 9.60 -7.42 -5.00
N ASN A 96 8.36 -7.88 -5.16
CA ASN A 96 7.29 -7.66 -4.20
C ASN A 96 6.96 -6.18 -3.91
N LYS A 97 7.26 -5.28 -4.85
CA LYS A 97 6.95 -3.85 -4.68
C LYS A 97 5.45 -3.56 -4.43
N GLY A 98 4.56 -4.37 -4.98
CA GLY A 98 3.13 -4.25 -4.71
C GLY A 98 2.76 -4.53 -3.25
N VAL A 99 3.40 -5.52 -2.63
CA VAL A 99 3.26 -5.82 -1.20
C VAL A 99 3.79 -4.68 -0.35
N ALA A 100 4.97 -4.16 -0.70
CA ALA A 100 5.57 -3.03 0.00
C ALA A 100 4.74 -1.76 -0.15
N LEU A 101 4.34 -1.39 -1.36
CA LEU A 101 3.53 -0.19 -1.61
C LEU A 101 2.22 -0.19 -0.83
N ALA A 102 1.53 -1.34 -0.74
CA ALA A 102 0.32 -1.45 0.06
C ALA A 102 0.58 -1.16 1.55
N SER A 103 1.68 -1.68 2.09
CA SER A 103 2.07 -1.44 3.49
C SER A 103 2.48 0.01 3.74
N PHE A 104 3.24 0.60 2.83
CA PHE A 104 3.62 2.02 2.89
C PHE A 104 2.40 2.94 2.81
N PHE A 105 1.47 2.65 1.91
CA PHE A 105 0.24 3.45 1.76
C PHE A 105 -0.57 3.51 3.05
N VAL A 106 -0.84 2.37 3.67
CA VAL A 106 -1.60 2.30 4.92
C VAL A 106 -0.86 3.00 6.04
N ALA A 107 0.42 2.71 6.24
CA ALA A 107 1.23 3.32 7.28
C ALA A 107 1.29 4.85 7.12
N TRP A 108 1.57 5.31 5.92
CA TRP A 108 1.68 6.74 5.59
C TRP A 108 0.36 7.50 5.85
N ASN A 109 -0.78 6.89 5.49
CA ASN A 109 -2.09 7.50 5.75
C ASN A 109 -2.43 7.63 7.24
N ARG A 110 -1.79 6.87 8.13
CA ARG A 110 -2.00 6.93 9.59
C ARG A 110 -1.08 7.93 10.29
N LEU A 111 -0.07 8.44 9.60
CA LEU A 111 0.83 9.46 10.16
C LEU A 111 0.13 10.81 10.23
N LYS A 112 0.35 11.55 11.32
CA LYS A 112 -0.12 12.94 11.47
C LYS A 112 0.61 13.86 10.48
N GLU A 113 1.92 13.75 10.46
CA GLU A 113 2.78 14.42 9.48
C GLU A 113 3.19 13.39 8.43
N LYS A 114 2.84 13.68 7.19
CA LYS A 114 3.05 12.77 6.06
C LYS A 114 4.36 13.14 5.35
N PRO A 115 5.46 12.40 5.58
CA PRO A 115 6.74 12.71 4.97
C PRO A 115 6.72 12.39 3.48
N PHE A 116 7.61 13.10 2.74
CA PHE A 116 8.00 12.64 1.42
C PHE A 116 8.91 11.42 1.55
N ILE A 117 8.61 10.36 0.81
CA ILE A 117 9.35 9.09 0.86
C ILE A 117 10.33 9.07 -0.31
N THR A 118 11.59 9.36 -0.04
CA THR A 118 12.65 9.23 -1.03
C THR A 118 12.91 7.76 -1.35
N ARG A 119 13.50 7.49 -2.50
CA ARG A 119 13.93 6.15 -2.87
C ARG A 119 14.88 5.55 -1.84
N GLU A 120 15.84 6.34 -1.37
CA GLU A 120 16.77 5.94 -0.33
C GLU A 120 16.05 5.52 0.96
N LYS A 121 15.08 6.29 1.40
CA LYS A 121 14.27 5.98 2.58
C LYS A 121 13.46 4.70 2.37
N TYR A 122 12.83 4.55 1.22
CA TYR A 122 12.10 3.34 0.88
C TYR A 122 13.02 2.11 0.89
N ASP A 123 14.15 2.18 0.21
CA ASP A 123 15.12 1.08 0.12
C ASP A 123 15.70 0.73 1.51
N ALA A 124 15.94 1.71 2.35
CA ALA A 124 16.42 1.51 3.73
C ALA A 124 15.39 0.76 4.59
N ILE A 125 14.11 1.12 4.49
CA ILE A 125 13.03 0.45 5.23
C ILE A 125 12.86 -0.99 4.74
N VAL A 126 12.71 -1.20 3.45
CA VAL A 126 12.51 -2.53 2.84
C VAL A 126 13.74 -3.43 3.05
N GLY A 127 14.92 -2.86 3.09
CA GLY A 127 16.19 -3.56 3.34
C GLY A 127 16.48 -3.82 4.82
N SER A 128 15.73 -3.24 5.76
CA SER A 128 15.96 -3.42 7.20
C SER A 128 15.65 -4.84 7.66
N ASP A 129 16.33 -5.30 8.70
CA ASP A 129 16.08 -6.63 9.28
C ASP A 129 14.66 -6.74 9.81
N ALA A 130 14.14 -5.70 10.46
CA ALA A 130 12.77 -5.64 10.95
C ALA A 130 11.74 -5.85 9.84
N TYR A 131 11.94 -5.26 8.67
CA TYR A 131 11.04 -5.46 7.52
C TYR A 131 11.18 -6.88 6.95
N LYS A 132 12.40 -7.38 6.79
CA LYS A 132 12.65 -8.73 6.26
C LYS A 132 12.04 -9.82 7.14
N GLU A 133 12.05 -9.66 8.46
CA GLU A 133 11.43 -10.56 9.41
C GLU A 133 9.91 -10.69 9.20
N THR A 134 9.26 -9.70 8.60
CA THR A 134 7.83 -9.77 8.28
C THR A 134 7.49 -10.71 7.13
N ASN A 135 8.46 -11.36 6.52
CA ASN A 135 8.26 -12.31 5.42
C ASN A 135 8.50 -13.77 5.84
N ASN A 136 8.81 -14.04 7.11
CA ASN A 136 9.19 -15.37 7.60
C ASN A 136 8.10 -16.43 7.44
N SER A 137 6.83 -16.05 7.61
CA SER A 137 5.67 -16.93 7.45
C SER A 137 4.95 -16.75 6.11
N GLY A 138 5.61 -16.10 5.15
CA GLY A 138 5.03 -15.71 3.88
C GLY A 138 4.40 -14.31 3.92
N THR A 139 4.41 -13.63 2.77
CA THR A 139 4.00 -12.22 2.67
C THR A 139 2.52 -11.97 2.89
N SER A 140 1.69 -13.01 2.82
CA SER A 140 0.22 -12.94 2.89
C SER A 140 -0.38 -13.45 4.19
N ALA A 141 0.42 -13.90 5.16
CA ALA A 141 -0.10 -14.22 6.49
C ALA A 141 -0.58 -12.96 7.21
N ARG A 142 -1.74 -13.02 7.87
CA ARG A 142 -2.34 -11.86 8.58
C ARG A 142 -1.33 -11.17 9.49
N SER A 143 -0.68 -11.93 10.35
CA SER A 143 0.30 -11.40 11.30
C SER A 143 1.48 -10.71 10.60
N GLU A 144 1.91 -11.22 9.46
CA GLU A 144 3.00 -10.64 8.69
C GLU A 144 2.58 -9.33 8.00
N ILE A 145 1.34 -9.26 7.51
CA ILE A 145 0.77 -8.01 6.96
C ILE A 145 0.73 -6.93 8.04
N GLU A 146 0.20 -7.26 9.23
CA GLU A 146 0.09 -6.33 10.35
C GLU A 146 1.47 -5.86 10.85
N LYS A 147 2.43 -6.77 11.00
CA LYS A 147 3.81 -6.46 11.39
C LYS A 147 4.51 -5.57 10.36
N ARG A 148 4.29 -5.83 9.08
CA ARG A 148 4.91 -5.06 8.00
C ARG A 148 4.40 -3.61 7.99
N ILE A 149 3.09 -3.41 8.13
CA ILE A 149 2.51 -2.07 8.22
C ILE A 149 3.05 -1.34 9.45
N ARG A 150 3.12 -2.01 10.60
CA ARG A 150 3.70 -1.44 11.82
C ARG A 150 5.16 -1.06 11.64
N CYS A 151 5.97 -1.94 11.06
CA CYS A 151 7.38 -1.68 10.79
C CYS A 151 7.57 -0.42 9.92
N VAL A 152 6.79 -0.29 8.86
CA VAL A 152 6.84 0.89 7.98
C VAL A 152 6.39 2.14 8.76
N TYR A 153 5.30 2.05 9.51
CA TYR A 153 4.80 3.17 10.31
C TYR A 153 5.86 3.69 11.31
N GLU A 154 6.47 2.80 12.06
CA GLU A 154 7.49 3.15 13.04
C GLU A 154 8.71 3.81 12.37
N GLN A 155 9.19 3.25 11.27
CA GLN A 155 10.36 3.80 10.58
C GLN A 155 10.07 5.11 9.85
N LEU A 156 8.86 5.34 9.37
CA LEU A 156 8.45 6.63 8.81
C LEU A 156 8.26 7.69 9.90
N SER A 157 7.82 7.29 11.09
CA SER A 157 7.59 8.19 12.23
C SER A 157 8.88 8.73 12.84
N GLN A 158 9.98 7.97 12.80
CA GLN A 158 11.24 8.30 13.47
C GLN A 158 12.04 9.43 12.83
N ASN A 159 11.60 9.97 11.70
CA ASN A 159 12.31 11.00 10.95
C ASN A 159 11.49 12.31 10.83
N GLY A 160 10.63 12.54 11.79
CA GLY A 160 10.01 13.84 12.01
C GLY A 160 10.88 14.72 12.87
#